data_b0a9839c2d122feec02cc722d13b1a6f
#
_entry.id   b0a9839c2d122feec02cc722d13b1a6f
#
_cell.length_a   1.000
_cell.length_b   1.000
_cell.length_c   1.000
_cell.angle_alpha   90.00
_cell.angle_beta   90.00
_cell.angle_gamma   90.00
#
_symmetry.space_group_name_H-M   'P 1'
#
loop_
_entity.id
_entity.type
_entity.pdbx_description
1 polymer ?
#
loop_
_entity_poly.entity_id
_entity_poly.type
_entity_poly.pdbx_seq_one_letter_code
_entity_poly.pdbx_strand_id
1 'polypeptide(L)'
;MKENKLTVALVQEQWYENPKEHQDKLASGIFSATQQGAKLVCLQELTLSPYFCTRSDVDPTPYMEDIATGPTAQFVSQMAKSNQIHITASLFEKAGYNTAVAFNXQGEXIXVTRKQXIPSGEKYHENFYFKPGDSNYPVHTIAGHYLGLPTCYDQWFPELSRIYGLKGAEILVYPTAIGGEPTAPGFDSQPMWQKVMVAQGIMSNTFIIAVNRIGCEDGLSFYGSSFISTPMGEILVQAPRNEPAVLVAELDFSQRELWGRLFPFPQQREPETYHELVKSR
;
A
#
# COMPACT_ATOMS: atom_id res chain seq x y z
N MET A 1 11.46 8.16 -23.72
CA MET A 1 11.55 9.22 -22.71
C MET A 1 10.55 8.94 -21.61
N LYS A 2 10.95 9.20 -20.34
CA LYS A 2 10.07 9.04 -19.19
C LYS A 2 8.96 10.10 -19.25
N GLU A 3 7.71 9.65 -19.14
CA GLU A 3 6.59 10.61 -19.13
C GLU A 3 6.61 11.41 -17.83
N ASN A 4 6.34 12.71 -17.94
CA ASN A 4 6.37 13.58 -16.76
C ASN A 4 5.09 13.50 -15.93
N LYS A 5 4.09 12.79 -16.42
CA LYS A 5 2.80 12.59 -15.73
C LYS A 5 2.40 11.13 -15.80
N LEU A 6 1.68 10.67 -14.77
CA LEU A 6 1.17 9.31 -14.71
C LEU A 6 -0.20 9.33 -14.06
N THR A 7 -1.20 8.76 -14.72
CA THR A 7 -2.53 8.59 -14.13
C THR A 7 -2.55 7.29 -13.34
N VAL A 8 -2.88 7.39 -12.06
CA VAL A 8 -2.93 6.26 -11.14
C VAL A 8 -4.31 6.18 -10.50
N ALA A 9 -4.62 5.02 -9.95
CA ALA A 9 -5.88 4.82 -9.24
C ALA A 9 -5.70 3.89 -8.05
N LEU A 10 -6.69 3.97 -7.15
CA LEU A 10 -6.82 3.00 -6.08
C LEU A 10 -8.27 2.53 -6.03
N VAL A 11 -8.47 1.30 -5.55
CA VAL A 11 -9.81 0.73 -5.36
C VAL A 11 -9.97 0.45 -3.87
N GLN A 12 -10.86 1.19 -3.21
CA GLN A 12 -11.22 0.99 -1.82
C GLN A 12 -12.43 0.07 -1.77
N GLU A 13 -12.31 -1.07 -1.09
CA GLU A 13 -13.40 -2.05 -1.03
C GLU A 13 -13.42 -2.73 0.34
N GLN A 14 -14.55 -3.38 0.63
CA GLN A 14 -14.62 -4.30 1.75
C GLN A 14 -14.28 -5.70 1.26
N TRP A 15 -14.09 -6.61 2.21
CA TRP A 15 -14.00 -8.03 1.88
C TRP A 15 -15.41 -8.62 1.83
N TYR A 16 -15.68 -9.43 0.81
CA TYR A 16 -16.94 -10.17 0.64
C TYR A 16 -16.65 -11.65 0.83
N GLU A 17 -17.50 -12.34 1.60
CA GLU A 17 -17.29 -13.74 1.94
C GLU A 17 -17.29 -14.66 0.72
N ASN A 18 -18.14 -14.38 -0.27
CA ASN A 18 -18.18 -15.15 -1.50
C ASN A 18 -16.99 -14.74 -2.38
N PRO A 19 -16.08 -15.69 -2.70
CA PRO A 19 -14.86 -15.32 -3.45
C PRO A 19 -15.16 -14.74 -4.84
N LYS A 20 -16.18 -15.27 -5.52
CA LYS A 20 -16.50 -14.74 -6.84
C LYS A 20 -17.04 -13.32 -6.75
N GLU A 21 -17.93 -13.07 -5.79
CA GLU A 21 -18.46 -11.72 -5.56
C GLU A 21 -17.32 -10.76 -5.25
N HIS A 22 -16.39 -11.18 -4.37
CA HIS A 22 -15.27 -10.34 -3.98
C HIS A 22 -14.41 -9.98 -5.20
N GLN A 23 -14.04 -10.99 -6.00
CA GLN A 23 -13.25 -10.75 -7.20
C GLN A 23 -14.01 -9.88 -8.21
N ASP A 24 -15.32 -10.09 -8.38
CA ASP A 24 -16.13 -9.29 -9.30
C ASP A 24 -16.17 -7.81 -8.87
N LYS A 25 -16.26 -7.54 -7.56
CA LYS A 25 -16.24 -6.16 -7.05
C LYS A 25 -14.90 -5.50 -7.34
N LEU A 26 -13.81 -6.20 -7.06
CA LEU A 26 -12.47 -5.65 -7.35
C LEU A 26 -12.27 -5.46 -8.85
N ALA A 27 -12.69 -6.44 -9.66
CA ALA A 27 -12.55 -6.36 -11.13
C ALA A 27 -13.33 -5.16 -11.68
N SER A 28 -14.53 -4.92 -11.16
CA SER A 28 -15.34 -3.76 -11.56
C SER A 28 -14.62 -2.45 -11.25
N GLY A 29 -14.03 -2.36 -10.06
CA GLY A 29 -13.25 -1.17 -9.67
C GLY A 29 -12.03 -0.96 -10.56
N ILE A 30 -11.30 -2.03 -10.84
CA ILE A 30 -10.12 -1.99 -11.72
C ILE A 30 -10.54 -1.53 -13.13
N PHE A 31 -11.62 -2.10 -13.65
CA PHE A 31 -12.12 -1.71 -14.97
C PHE A 31 -12.51 -0.23 -15.01
N SER A 32 -13.24 0.23 -13.98
CA SER A 32 -13.63 1.64 -13.88
C SER A 32 -12.40 2.56 -13.89
N ALA A 33 -11.38 2.20 -13.10
CA ALA A 33 -10.13 2.98 -13.06
C ALA A 33 -9.47 3.03 -14.43
N THR A 34 -9.42 1.90 -15.13
CA THR A 34 -8.83 1.80 -16.46
C THR A 34 -9.58 2.69 -17.46
N GLN A 35 -10.91 2.68 -17.39
CA GLN A 35 -11.74 3.52 -18.26
C GLN A 35 -11.48 5.00 -18.02
N GLN A 36 -11.03 5.37 -16.85
CA GLN A 36 -10.69 6.75 -16.50
C GLN A 36 -9.22 7.08 -16.78
N GLY A 37 -8.49 6.18 -17.44
CA GLY A 37 -7.14 6.43 -17.91
C GLY A 37 -6.02 5.98 -16.99
N ALA A 38 -6.32 5.27 -15.91
CA ALA A 38 -5.29 4.82 -14.99
C ALA A 38 -4.34 3.83 -15.68
N LYS A 39 -3.05 4.00 -15.43
CA LYS A 39 -2.00 3.09 -15.91
C LYS A 39 -1.46 2.22 -14.77
N LEU A 40 -1.76 2.57 -13.55
CA LEU A 40 -1.44 1.84 -12.33
C LEU A 40 -2.67 1.85 -11.44
N VAL A 41 -3.12 0.68 -10.99
CA VAL A 41 -4.24 0.55 -10.05
C VAL A 41 -3.74 -0.17 -8.80
N CYS A 42 -4.04 0.39 -7.63
CA CYS A 42 -3.53 -0.12 -6.36
C CYS A 42 -4.67 -0.70 -5.52
N LEU A 43 -4.45 -1.89 -4.95
CA LEU A 43 -5.44 -2.63 -4.18
C LEU A 43 -5.00 -2.73 -2.71
N GLN A 44 -5.95 -3.08 -1.85
CA GLN A 44 -5.77 -3.10 -0.39
C GLN A 44 -4.95 -4.28 0.11
N GLU A 45 -4.51 -4.21 1.34
CA GLU A 45 -3.75 -5.25 2.02
C GLU A 45 -4.56 -6.55 2.10
N LEU A 46 -3.86 -7.69 1.92
CA LEU A 46 -4.46 -9.03 1.92
C LEU A 46 -5.67 -9.05 0.97
N THR A 47 -5.40 -8.70 -0.26
CA THR A 47 -6.38 -8.29 -1.28
C THR A 47 -7.58 -9.23 -1.40
N LEU A 48 -7.34 -10.55 -1.46
CA LEU A 48 -8.43 -11.51 -1.66
C LEU A 48 -8.90 -12.22 -0.39
N SER A 49 -8.19 -12.08 0.74
CA SER A 49 -8.56 -12.80 1.96
C SER A 49 -9.28 -11.88 2.95
N PRO A 50 -10.03 -12.47 3.91
CA PRO A 50 -10.47 -11.69 5.06
C PRO A 50 -9.27 -11.20 5.85
N TYR A 51 -9.49 -10.22 6.71
CA TYR A 51 -8.45 -9.80 7.65
C TYR A 51 -8.51 -10.73 8.87
N PHE A 52 -7.99 -11.94 8.69
CA PHE A 52 -8.08 -13.01 9.69
C PHE A 52 -7.29 -12.70 10.98
N CYS A 53 -6.45 -11.67 10.94
CA CYS A 53 -5.58 -11.30 12.06
C CYS A 53 -6.33 -10.62 13.22
N THR A 54 -7.65 -10.49 13.12
CA THR A 54 -8.46 -10.04 14.27
C THR A 54 -8.39 -11.00 15.45
N ARG A 55 -7.94 -12.24 15.21
CA ARG A 55 -7.78 -13.27 16.24
C ARG A 55 -6.40 -13.91 16.11
N SER A 56 -5.90 -14.43 17.22
CA SER A 56 -4.57 -15.07 17.25
C SER A 56 -4.64 -16.59 17.05
N ASP A 57 -5.84 -17.15 16.93
CA ASP A 57 -6.04 -18.61 16.90
C ASP A 57 -6.70 -19.10 15.61
N VAL A 58 -6.65 -18.32 14.54
CA VAL A 58 -7.20 -18.74 13.25
C VAL A 58 -6.21 -19.67 12.56
N ASP A 59 -6.73 -20.76 11.97
CA ASP A 59 -5.88 -21.59 11.09
C ASP A 59 -5.62 -20.77 9.81
N PRO A 60 -4.38 -20.37 9.56
CA PRO A 60 -4.11 -19.49 8.42
C PRO A 60 -3.95 -20.25 7.10
N THR A 61 -3.92 -21.57 7.14
CA THR A 61 -3.62 -22.41 5.97
C THR A 61 -4.49 -22.05 4.75
N PRO A 62 -5.80 -21.81 4.90
CA PRO A 62 -6.61 -21.48 3.72
C PRO A 62 -6.24 -20.17 3.04
N TYR A 63 -5.52 -19.29 3.74
CA TYR A 63 -5.18 -17.96 3.20
C TYR A 63 -3.75 -17.86 2.70
N MET A 64 -2.94 -18.91 2.92
CA MET A 64 -1.53 -18.91 2.51
C MET A 64 -1.42 -19.23 1.03
N GLU A 65 -0.71 -18.37 0.30
CA GLU A 65 -0.63 -18.45 -1.16
C GLU A 65 0.81 -18.54 -1.65
N ASP A 66 0.97 -19.17 -2.80
CA ASP A 66 2.19 -19.04 -3.59
C ASP A 66 2.15 -17.72 -4.35
N ILE A 67 3.24 -16.93 -4.29
CA ILE A 67 3.25 -15.59 -4.87
C ILE A 67 3.18 -15.58 -6.40
N ALA A 68 3.49 -16.70 -7.06
CA ALA A 68 3.49 -16.79 -8.51
C ALA A 68 2.23 -17.46 -9.07
N THR A 69 1.64 -18.39 -8.31
CA THR A 69 0.58 -19.26 -8.84
C THR A 69 -0.69 -19.29 -7.99
N GLY A 70 -0.69 -18.60 -6.84
CA GLY A 70 -1.84 -18.60 -5.94
C GLY A 70 -3.00 -17.75 -6.48
N PRO A 71 -4.13 -17.76 -5.75
CA PRO A 71 -5.33 -17.05 -6.21
C PRO A 71 -5.12 -15.57 -6.46
N THR A 72 -4.37 -14.87 -5.59
CA THR A 72 -4.12 -13.44 -5.79
C THR A 72 -3.29 -13.22 -7.05
N ALA A 73 -2.24 -14.03 -7.24
CA ALA A 73 -1.40 -13.91 -8.44
C ALA A 73 -2.22 -14.14 -9.71
N GLN A 74 -3.06 -15.19 -9.71
CA GLN A 74 -3.89 -15.50 -10.87
C GLN A 74 -4.86 -14.36 -11.18
N PHE A 75 -5.57 -13.87 -10.17
CA PHE A 75 -6.55 -12.80 -10.35
C PHE A 75 -5.88 -11.52 -10.84
N VAL A 76 -4.80 -11.09 -10.16
CA VAL A 76 -4.16 -9.81 -10.48
C VAL A 76 -3.45 -9.87 -11.84
N SER A 77 -2.79 -10.99 -12.13
CA SER A 77 -2.16 -11.19 -13.43
C SER A 77 -3.18 -11.07 -14.56
N GLN A 78 -4.32 -11.74 -14.41
CA GLN A 78 -5.38 -11.67 -15.42
C GLN A 78 -5.94 -10.25 -15.56
N MET A 79 -6.19 -9.57 -14.45
CA MET A 79 -6.73 -8.20 -14.47
C MET A 79 -5.73 -7.23 -15.11
N ALA A 80 -4.47 -7.34 -14.76
CA ALA A 80 -3.42 -6.49 -15.32
C ALA A 80 -3.32 -6.68 -16.83
N LYS A 81 -3.31 -7.93 -17.28
CA LYS A 81 -3.20 -8.27 -18.69
C LYS A 81 -4.43 -7.83 -19.49
N SER A 82 -5.63 -8.15 -19.01
CA SER A 82 -6.85 -7.83 -19.75
C SER A 82 -7.15 -6.34 -19.81
N ASN A 83 -6.72 -5.57 -18.80
CA ASN A 83 -6.90 -4.12 -18.76
C ASN A 83 -5.68 -3.36 -19.29
N GLN A 84 -4.58 -4.04 -19.55
CA GLN A 84 -3.31 -3.46 -20.05
C GLN A 84 -2.77 -2.38 -19.12
N ILE A 85 -2.73 -2.69 -17.81
CA ILE A 85 -2.30 -1.77 -16.75
C ILE A 85 -1.37 -2.49 -15.77
N HIS A 86 -0.68 -1.71 -14.96
CA HIS A 86 0.03 -2.23 -13.78
C HIS A 86 -0.93 -2.31 -12.60
N ILE A 87 -0.80 -3.33 -11.77
CA ILE A 87 -1.62 -3.47 -10.55
C ILE A 87 -0.73 -3.84 -9.38
N THR A 88 -0.95 -3.20 -8.21
CA THR A 88 -0.35 -3.65 -6.95
C THR A 88 -1.41 -4.31 -6.08
N ALA A 89 -1.01 -5.35 -5.35
CA ALA A 89 -1.88 -6.12 -4.47
C ALA A 89 -1.05 -6.68 -3.30
N SER A 90 -1.69 -7.40 -2.42
CA SER A 90 -1.02 -7.97 -1.25
C SER A 90 -1.64 -9.33 -0.91
N LEU A 91 -0.83 -10.21 -0.33
CA LEU A 91 -1.25 -11.57 -0.02
C LEU A 91 -0.44 -12.15 1.16
N PHE A 92 -0.94 -13.25 1.74
CA PHE A 92 -0.19 -14.01 2.74
C PHE A 92 0.64 -15.08 2.02
N GLU A 93 1.92 -14.85 1.94
CA GLU A 93 2.86 -15.74 1.25
C GLU A 93 3.09 -17.02 2.06
N LYS A 94 3.12 -18.19 1.39
CA LYS A 94 3.39 -19.46 2.04
C LYS A 94 4.68 -19.49 2.86
N ALA A 95 5.63 -18.63 2.50
CA ALA A 95 6.89 -18.52 3.26
C ALA A 95 6.71 -17.84 4.63
N GLY A 96 5.49 -17.35 4.94
CA GLY A 96 5.17 -16.76 6.24
C GLY A 96 5.27 -15.26 6.27
N TYR A 97 5.04 -14.58 5.17
CA TYR A 97 5.14 -13.12 5.08
C TYR A 97 3.85 -12.50 4.57
N ASN A 98 3.57 -11.30 5.05
CA ASN A 98 2.58 -10.42 4.43
C ASN A 98 3.32 -9.71 3.29
N THR A 99 2.94 -10.00 2.06
CA THR A 99 3.74 -9.66 0.89
C THR A 99 2.93 -8.81 -0.08
N ALA A 100 3.47 -7.63 -0.41
CA ALA A 100 2.92 -6.79 -1.47
C ALA A 100 3.59 -7.17 -2.78
N VAL A 101 2.79 -7.20 -3.84
CA VAL A 101 3.24 -7.62 -5.18
C VAL A 101 2.78 -6.60 -6.21
N ALA A 102 3.52 -6.50 -7.31
CA ALA A 102 3.12 -5.68 -8.45
C ALA A 102 3.20 -6.51 -9.72
N PHE A 103 2.24 -6.28 -10.62
CA PHE A 103 2.14 -6.94 -11.92
C PHE A 103 2.16 -5.90 -13.02
N ASN A 104 2.79 -6.26 -14.15
CA ASN A 104 2.82 -5.38 -15.34
C ASN A 104 1.69 -5.71 -16.30
N UNK A 105 1.68 -5.05 -17.25
CA UNK A 105 0.80 -5.07 -18.15
C UNK A 105 0.72 -6.20 -18.84
N GLN A 106 1.72 -7.11 -18.86
CA GLN A 106 1.72 -8.44 -19.46
C GLN A 106 1.24 -9.50 -18.46
N GLY A 107 0.94 -9.12 -17.22
CA GLY A 107 0.53 -10.02 -16.17
C GLY A 107 1.70 -10.71 -15.48
N GLU A 108 2.88 -10.14 -15.55
CA GLU A 108 4.09 -10.69 -14.92
C GLU A 108 4.41 -9.98 -13.60
N UNK A 109 4.75 -10.54 -12.33
CA UNK A 109 5.05 -10.09 -11.22
C UNK A 109 6.24 -9.44 -11.36
N ILE A 110 6.37 -8.46 -11.11
CA ILE A 110 7.59 -7.65 -11.18
C ILE A 110 8.06 -7.04 -9.84
N UNK A 111 7.34 -7.21 -8.67
CA UNK A 111 7.71 -6.69 -7.56
C UNK A 111 7.26 -7.46 -6.56
N VAL A 112 8.09 -7.64 -5.65
CA VAL A 112 7.73 -8.37 -4.40
C VAL A 112 8.35 -7.59 -3.23
N THR A 113 7.54 -7.21 -2.24
CA THR A 113 8.04 -6.54 -1.04
C THR A 113 7.33 -7.13 0.18
N ARG A 114 8.09 -7.64 1.14
CA ARG A 114 7.57 -8.23 2.37
C ARG A 114 7.45 -7.15 3.44
N LYS A 115 6.28 -7.08 4.09
CA LYS A 115 5.96 -6.10 5.16
C LYS A 115 7.00 -6.19 6.27
N GLN A 116 7.55 -5.09 6.68
CA GLN A 116 8.62 -5.04 7.68
C GLN A 116 8.07 -4.95 9.11
N UNK A 117 7.20 -4.06 9.43
CA UNK A 117 6.74 -3.82 10.61
C UNK A 117 5.57 -4.50 10.78
N ILE A 118 5.48 -5.47 11.77
CA ILE A 118 4.35 -6.37 12.00
C ILE A 118 3.64 -5.94 13.28
N PRO A 119 2.36 -5.52 13.22
CA PRO A 119 1.67 -5.08 14.43
C PRO A 119 1.31 -6.25 15.34
N SER A 120 1.22 -5.94 16.63
CA SER A 120 0.71 -6.85 17.64
C SER A 120 -0.14 -6.05 18.63
N GLY A 121 -1.44 -6.26 18.57
CA GLY A 121 -2.38 -5.55 19.43
C GLY A 121 -3.76 -6.15 19.28
N GLU A 122 -4.67 -5.70 20.12
CA GLU A 122 -6.04 -6.22 20.09
C GLU A 122 -6.65 -6.00 18.70
N LYS A 123 -7.13 -7.09 18.12
CA LYS A 123 -7.69 -7.15 16.77
C LYS A 123 -6.66 -6.92 15.64
N TYR A 124 -5.36 -6.82 15.99
CA TYR A 124 -4.28 -6.69 15.02
C TYR A 124 -3.17 -7.68 15.39
N HIS A 125 -3.53 -8.98 15.46
CA HIS A 125 -2.64 -10.06 15.91
C HIS A 125 -1.74 -10.59 14.79
N GLU A 126 -1.19 -9.69 13.98
CA GLU A 126 -0.39 -10.09 12.81
C GLU A 126 0.88 -10.86 13.20
N ASN A 127 1.40 -10.56 14.38
CA ASN A 127 2.62 -11.22 14.88
C ASN A 127 2.47 -12.74 15.05
N PHE A 128 1.23 -13.26 15.09
CA PHE A 128 0.99 -14.71 15.16
C PHE A 128 1.10 -15.39 13.80
N TYR A 129 1.06 -14.61 12.71
CA TYR A 129 0.97 -15.15 11.36
C TYR A 129 2.16 -14.78 10.48
N PHE A 130 2.69 -13.57 10.63
CA PHE A 130 3.69 -13.04 9.71
C PHE A 130 5.03 -12.80 10.40
N LYS A 131 6.08 -13.13 9.67
CA LYS A 131 7.46 -12.78 10.04
C LYS A 131 7.77 -11.36 9.53
N PRO A 132 8.65 -10.62 10.22
CA PRO A 132 9.16 -9.36 9.65
C PRO A 132 9.83 -9.60 8.30
N GLY A 133 9.64 -8.65 7.40
CA GLY A 133 10.12 -8.78 6.03
C GLY A 133 11.64 -8.75 5.92
N ASP A 134 12.13 -9.27 4.81
CA ASP A 134 13.56 -9.37 4.52
C ASP A 134 13.89 -8.83 3.12
N SER A 135 13.01 -8.02 2.54
CA SER A 135 13.14 -7.54 1.16
C SER A 135 14.14 -6.41 1.00
N ASN A 136 14.60 -5.80 2.09
CA ASN A 136 15.56 -4.70 2.07
C ASN A 136 15.07 -3.49 1.26
N TYR A 137 13.78 -3.16 1.42
CA TYR A 137 13.16 -1.96 0.87
C TYR A 137 13.42 -1.78 -0.64
N PRO A 138 12.94 -2.72 -1.48
CA PRO A 138 13.21 -2.64 -2.91
C PRO A 138 12.42 -1.52 -3.58
N VAL A 139 13.03 -0.90 -4.59
CA VAL A 139 12.38 0.08 -5.45
C VAL A 139 12.30 -0.53 -6.83
N HIS A 140 11.12 -0.48 -7.42
CA HIS A 140 10.85 -1.12 -8.73
C HIS A 140 10.43 -0.07 -9.75
N THR A 141 10.70 -0.35 -11.03
CA THR A 141 10.19 0.49 -12.11
C THR A 141 8.78 0.00 -12.47
N ILE A 142 7.80 0.88 -12.27
CA ILE A 142 6.39 0.62 -12.57
C ILE A 142 5.90 1.75 -13.48
N ALA A 143 5.39 1.40 -14.66
CA ALA A 143 4.88 2.39 -15.61
C ALA A 143 5.88 3.52 -15.87
N GLY A 144 7.17 3.20 -15.89
CA GLY A 144 8.25 4.15 -16.17
C GLY A 144 8.70 4.97 -14.96
N HIS A 145 8.16 4.74 -13.77
CA HIS A 145 8.50 5.52 -12.57
C HIS A 145 8.95 4.58 -11.44
N TYR A 146 9.73 5.11 -10.51
CA TYR A 146 10.32 4.33 -9.42
C TYR A 146 9.36 4.27 -8.24
N LEU A 147 8.98 3.06 -7.85
CA LEU A 147 7.93 2.81 -6.86
C LEU A 147 8.44 1.93 -5.73
N GLY A 148 8.19 2.36 -4.48
CA GLY A 148 8.34 1.53 -3.30
C GLY A 148 6.97 1.02 -2.85
N LEU A 149 6.95 -0.19 -2.27
CA LEU A 149 5.69 -0.87 -1.98
C LEU A 149 5.67 -1.38 -0.52
N PRO A 150 5.83 -0.47 0.47
CA PRO A 150 5.63 -0.86 1.88
C PRO A 150 4.16 -1.16 2.15
N THR A 151 3.88 -1.81 3.29
CA THR A 151 2.52 -2.27 3.60
C THR A 151 2.07 -1.79 4.97
N CYS A 152 0.88 -1.16 5.02
CA CYS A 152 0.08 -0.90 6.23
C CYS A 152 0.93 -0.35 7.37
N TYR A 153 1.22 -1.16 8.41
CA TYR A 153 1.94 -0.72 9.61
C TYR A 153 3.29 -0.06 9.32
N ASP A 154 3.91 -0.41 8.19
CA ASP A 154 5.15 0.25 7.73
C ASP A 154 4.96 1.76 7.62
N GLN A 155 3.73 2.22 7.38
CA GLN A 155 3.43 3.64 7.17
C GLN A 155 3.65 4.51 8.42
N TRP A 156 3.77 3.89 9.60
CA TRP A 156 4.01 4.63 10.85
C TRP A 156 5.49 4.89 11.12
N PHE A 157 6.38 4.30 10.33
CA PHE A 157 7.84 4.34 10.60
C PHE A 157 8.53 5.23 9.58
N PRO A 158 8.87 6.47 9.97
CA PRO A 158 9.46 7.42 9.01
C PRO A 158 10.80 6.97 8.43
N GLU A 159 11.50 6.08 9.14
CA GLU A 159 12.75 5.51 8.64
C GLU A 159 12.54 4.79 7.32
N LEU A 160 11.41 4.07 7.18
CA LEU A 160 11.15 3.30 5.96
C LEU A 160 10.93 4.21 4.76
N SER A 161 10.08 5.23 4.92
CA SER A 161 9.85 6.16 3.81
C SER A 161 11.12 6.88 3.42
N ARG A 162 11.97 7.21 4.42
CA ARG A 162 13.26 7.84 4.15
C ARG A 162 14.18 6.91 3.35
N ILE A 163 14.24 5.62 3.72
CA ILE A 163 15.08 4.67 2.99
C ILE A 163 14.59 4.55 1.55
N TYR A 164 13.28 4.43 1.34
CA TYR A 164 12.73 4.35 -0.02
C TYR A 164 13.07 5.60 -0.84
N GLY A 165 12.91 6.79 -0.23
CA GLY A 165 13.24 8.04 -0.91
C GLY A 165 14.72 8.12 -1.28
N LEU A 166 15.62 7.70 -0.36
CA LEU A 166 17.06 7.68 -0.63
C LEU A 166 17.41 6.69 -1.74
N LYS A 167 16.63 5.62 -1.90
CA LYS A 167 16.81 4.65 -2.98
C LYS A 167 16.15 5.11 -4.29
N GLY A 168 15.58 6.28 -4.31
CA GLY A 168 15.07 6.89 -5.52
C GLY A 168 13.58 6.69 -5.79
N ALA A 169 12.83 6.19 -4.81
CA ALA A 169 11.38 6.02 -5.00
C ALA A 169 10.74 7.39 -5.28
N GLU A 170 9.85 7.41 -6.25
CA GLU A 170 9.05 8.58 -6.61
C GLU A 170 7.64 8.45 -6.08
N ILE A 171 7.18 7.21 -5.91
CA ILE A 171 5.84 6.87 -5.44
C ILE A 171 5.99 5.84 -4.32
N LEU A 172 5.26 6.02 -3.23
CA LEU A 172 5.11 4.98 -2.20
C LEU A 172 3.66 4.53 -2.19
N VAL A 173 3.43 3.23 -2.37
CA VAL A 173 2.10 2.64 -2.31
C VAL A 173 2.01 1.82 -1.03
N TYR A 174 0.95 2.04 -0.26
CA TYR A 174 0.69 1.33 0.99
C TYR A 174 -0.63 0.56 0.90
N PRO A 175 -0.59 -0.72 0.52
CA PRO A 175 -1.76 -1.59 0.77
C PRO A 175 -2.01 -1.62 2.28
N THR A 176 -3.26 -1.40 2.69
CA THR A 176 -3.56 -1.14 4.11
C THR A 176 -4.85 -1.84 4.54
N ALA A 177 -4.89 -2.22 5.82
CA ALA A 177 -6.09 -2.68 6.52
C ALA A 177 -6.01 -2.11 7.94
N ILE A 178 -6.54 -0.90 8.13
CA ILE A 178 -6.53 -0.22 9.42
C ILE A 178 -7.91 0.33 9.73
N GLY A 179 -8.28 0.27 10.99
CA GLY A 179 -9.57 0.73 11.48
C GLY A 179 -9.49 1.22 12.90
N GLY A 180 -10.54 0.97 13.66
CA GLY A 180 -10.66 1.45 15.04
C GLY A 180 -9.62 0.88 15.97
N GLU A 181 -9.60 1.44 17.18
CA GLU A 181 -8.69 1.02 18.25
C GLU A 181 -9.55 0.36 19.35
N PRO A 182 -9.65 -0.98 19.34
CA PRO A 182 -10.59 -1.65 20.28
C PRO A 182 -10.31 -1.38 21.74
N THR A 183 -9.04 -1.16 22.11
CA THR A 183 -8.69 -0.89 23.51
C THR A 183 -8.87 0.57 23.90
N ALA A 184 -9.25 1.43 22.95
CA ALA A 184 -9.47 2.85 23.21
C ALA A 184 -10.72 3.32 22.47
N PRO A 185 -11.92 2.84 22.89
CA PRO A 185 -13.15 3.22 22.20
C PRO A 185 -13.31 4.73 22.16
N GLY A 186 -13.68 5.26 21.01
CA GLY A 186 -13.81 6.69 20.81
C GLY A 186 -12.56 7.39 20.34
N PHE A 187 -11.41 6.72 20.39
CA PHE A 187 -10.19 7.28 19.79
C PHE A 187 -10.18 6.99 18.28
N ASP A 188 -9.91 8.03 17.51
CA ASP A 188 -9.90 7.93 16.04
C ASP A 188 -8.49 8.20 15.52
N SER A 189 -7.80 7.14 15.09
CA SER A 189 -6.44 7.28 14.59
C SER A 189 -6.37 7.76 13.14
N GLN A 190 -7.50 7.84 12.43
CA GLN A 190 -7.49 8.17 11.00
C GLN A 190 -6.80 9.50 10.69
N PRO A 191 -7.07 10.60 11.43
CA PRO A 191 -6.38 11.86 11.07
C PRO A 191 -4.86 11.78 11.24
N MET A 192 -4.38 11.07 12.26
CA MET A 192 -2.93 10.90 12.45
C MET A 192 -2.35 9.99 11.36
N TRP A 193 -3.07 8.92 11.03
CA TRP A 193 -2.68 7.99 9.97
C TRP A 193 -2.43 8.73 8.64
N GLN A 194 -3.34 9.62 8.27
CA GLN A 194 -3.17 10.40 7.04
C GLN A 194 -2.02 11.40 7.18
N LYS A 195 -1.97 12.12 8.31
CA LYS A 195 -0.96 13.16 8.52
C LYS A 195 0.47 12.63 8.47
N VAL A 196 0.71 11.46 9.10
CA VAL A 196 2.10 10.93 9.10
C VAL A 196 2.55 10.54 7.70
N MET A 197 1.65 10.00 6.87
CA MET A 197 2.01 9.64 5.50
C MET A 197 2.21 10.87 4.62
N VAL A 198 1.36 11.89 4.76
CA VAL A 198 1.53 13.14 4.03
C VAL A 198 2.86 13.79 4.39
N ALA A 199 3.19 13.85 5.69
CA ALA A 199 4.46 14.41 6.14
C ALA A 199 5.65 13.63 5.59
N GLN A 200 5.56 12.30 5.59
CA GLN A 200 6.62 11.46 5.04
C GLN A 200 6.80 11.69 3.55
N GLY A 201 5.70 11.89 2.82
CA GLY A 201 5.77 12.21 1.39
C GLY A 201 6.53 13.51 1.14
N ILE A 202 6.25 14.54 1.95
CA ILE A 202 6.95 15.81 1.86
C ILE A 202 8.46 15.61 2.13
N MET A 203 8.78 14.92 3.23
CA MET A 203 10.16 14.78 3.68
C MET A 203 10.99 13.85 2.78
N SER A 204 10.34 12.89 2.12
CA SER A 204 11.02 11.94 1.24
C SER A 204 10.85 12.26 -0.24
N ASN A 205 10.13 13.35 -0.55
CA ASN A 205 9.89 13.82 -1.92
C ASN A 205 9.19 12.73 -2.75
N THR A 206 8.12 12.15 -2.20
CA THR A 206 7.37 11.07 -2.86
C THR A 206 5.88 11.38 -2.91
N PHE A 207 5.23 10.90 -3.98
CA PHE A 207 3.77 10.75 -3.98
C PHE A 207 3.41 9.59 -3.05
N ILE A 208 2.26 9.70 -2.38
CA ILE A 208 1.74 8.65 -1.50
C ILE A 208 0.42 8.13 -2.08
N ILE A 209 0.27 6.81 -2.18
CA ILE A 209 -0.99 6.17 -2.53
C ILE A 209 -1.31 5.20 -1.38
N ALA A 210 -2.28 5.57 -0.55
CA ALA A 210 -2.69 4.76 0.61
C ALA A 210 -4.04 4.13 0.31
N VAL A 211 -4.09 2.81 0.26
CA VAL A 211 -5.29 2.06 -0.13
C VAL A 211 -5.78 1.29 1.07
N ASN A 212 -6.81 1.77 1.74
CA ASN A 212 -7.33 1.14 2.94
C ASN A 212 -8.60 0.33 2.63
N ARG A 213 -8.86 -0.64 3.48
CA ARG A 213 -10.05 -1.48 3.50
C ARG A 213 -11.21 -0.73 4.14
N ILE A 214 -12.45 -1.10 3.82
CA ILE A 214 -13.66 -0.66 4.53
C ILE A 214 -14.41 -1.89 5.06
N GLY A 215 -15.51 -1.65 5.77
CA GLY A 215 -16.36 -2.70 6.31
C GLY A 215 -15.94 -3.12 7.70
N CYS A 216 -16.65 -4.11 8.22
CA CYS A 216 -16.40 -4.61 9.57
C CYS A 216 -16.15 -6.10 9.51
N GLU A 217 -15.03 -6.56 10.08
CA GLU A 217 -14.67 -7.98 10.11
C GLU A 217 -14.38 -8.35 11.56
N ASP A 218 -15.15 -9.29 12.09
CA ASP A 218 -15.00 -9.77 13.47
C ASP A 218 -14.90 -8.62 14.49
N GLY A 219 -15.76 -7.61 14.33
CA GLY A 219 -15.83 -6.48 15.25
C GLY A 219 -14.81 -5.37 15.03
N LEU A 220 -13.88 -5.53 14.09
CA LEU A 220 -12.96 -4.46 13.71
C LEU A 220 -13.54 -3.71 12.53
N SER A 221 -13.83 -2.41 12.71
CA SER A 221 -14.34 -1.56 11.63
C SER A 221 -13.20 -0.79 10.98
N PHE A 222 -12.97 -1.06 9.71
CA PHE A 222 -11.95 -0.36 8.92
C PHE A 222 -12.49 1.00 8.50
N TYR A 223 -11.63 2.01 8.53
CA TYR A 223 -12.14 3.38 8.33
C TYR A 223 -11.84 3.96 6.94
N GLY A 224 -11.50 3.13 5.97
CA GLY A 224 -11.33 3.61 4.60
C GLY A 224 -10.43 4.82 4.50
N SER A 225 -10.97 5.93 4.00
CA SER A 225 -10.25 7.19 3.88
C SER A 225 -9.02 7.10 2.98
N SER A 226 -8.99 6.14 2.08
CA SER A 226 -7.89 5.97 1.11
C SER A 226 -7.62 7.32 0.42
N PHE A 227 -6.36 7.57 0.10
CA PHE A 227 -6.04 8.88 -0.49
C PHE A 227 -4.77 8.82 -1.35
N ILE A 228 -4.61 9.86 -2.16
CA ILE A 228 -3.39 10.08 -2.94
C ILE A 228 -2.91 11.50 -2.63
N SER A 229 -1.63 11.65 -2.25
CA SER A 229 -1.06 12.96 -1.96
C SER A 229 0.23 13.20 -2.71
N THR A 230 0.60 14.48 -2.86
CA THR A 230 1.77 14.92 -3.62
C THR A 230 2.97 15.11 -2.70
N PRO A 231 4.18 15.23 -3.27
CA PRO A 231 5.38 15.55 -2.46
C PRO A 231 5.30 16.92 -1.77
N MET A 232 4.33 17.75 -2.12
CA MET A 232 4.13 19.04 -1.45
C MET A 232 2.99 18.97 -0.42
N GLY A 233 2.43 17.79 -0.19
CA GLY A 233 1.41 17.58 0.84
C GLY A 233 -0.01 17.82 0.40
N GLU A 234 -0.25 18.11 -0.86
CA GLU A 234 -1.61 18.28 -1.38
C GLU A 234 -2.31 16.92 -1.45
N ILE A 235 -3.54 16.84 -0.93
CA ILE A 235 -4.38 15.66 -1.10
C ILE A 235 -5.09 15.80 -2.45
N LEU A 236 -4.72 14.98 -3.42
CA LEU A 236 -5.32 15.03 -4.75
C LEU A 236 -6.73 14.46 -4.76
N VAL A 237 -6.93 13.33 -4.08
CA VAL A 237 -8.21 12.66 -3.95
C VAL A 237 -8.24 11.93 -2.60
N GLN A 238 -9.46 11.79 -2.05
CA GLN A 238 -9.67 11.07 -0.79
C GLN A 238 -11.02 10.36 -0.83
N ALA A 239 -11.04 9.12 -0.40
CA ALA A 239 -12.25 8.30 -0.34
C ALA A 239 -13.03 8.56 0.96
N PRO A 240 -14.34 8.27 0.97
CA PRO A 240 -15.09 8.30 2.22
C PRO A 240 -14.66 7.16 3.15
N ARG A 241 -15.13 7.22 4.39
CA ARG A 241 -14.69 6.30 5.44
C ARG A 241 -15.31 4.90 5.31
N ASN A 242 -16.49 4.78 4.74
CA ASN A 242 -17.28 3.55 4.86
C ASN A 242 -18.01 3.16 3.57
N GLU A 243 -17.54 3.64 2.43
CA GLU A 243 -18.17 3.32 1.13
C GLU A 243 -17.11 2.86 0.14
N PRO A 244 -17.45 1.94 -0.76
CA PRO A 244 -16.55 1.61 -1.87
C PRO A 244 -16.21 2.85 -2.68
N ALA A 245 -15.00 2.90 -3.21
CA ALA A 245 -14.58 4.05 -4.03
C ALA A 245 -13.50 3.63 -5.01
N VAL A 246 -13.57 4.23 -6.20
CA VAL A 246 -12.50 4.18 -7.19
C VAL A 246 -11.99 5.61 -7.33
N LEU A 247 -10.76 5.85 -6.89
CA LEU A 247 -10.15 7.17 -6.97
C LEU A 247 -9.10 7.19 -8.06
N VAL A 248 -9.13 8.23 -8.89
CA VAL A 248 -8.18 8.39 -9.99
C VAL A 248 -7.53 9.76 -9.88
N ALA A 249 -6.20 9.82 -10.05
CA ALA A 249 -5.46 11.08 -9.99
C ALA A 249 -4.31 11.07 -10.98
N GLU A 250 -3.96 12.24 -11.49
CA GLU A 250 -2.78 12.41 -12.33
C GLU A 250 -1.63 12.90 -11.46
N LEU A 251 -0.53 12.15 -11.44
CA LEU A 251 0.69 12.54 -10.74
C LEU A 251 1.56 13.37 -11.69
N ASP A 252 1.87 14.62 -11.30
CA ASP A 252 2.72 15.49 -12.08
C ASP A 252 4.12 15.51 -11.45
N PHE A 253 5.06 14.80 -12.06
CA PHE A 253 6.39 14.63 -11.51
C PHE A 253 7.25 15.90 -11.54
N SER A 254 6.82 16.94 -12.24
CA SER A 254 7.51 18.22 -12.15
C SER A 254 7.47 18.81 -10.74
N GLN A 255 6.46 18.42 -9.94
CA GLN A 255 6.39 18.82 -8.52
C GLN A 255 7.55 18.27 -7.73
N ARG A 256 7.95 16.99 -7.99
CA ARG A 256 9.11 16.39 -7.34
C ARG A 256 10.41 17.11 -7.72
N GLU A 257 10.54 17.45 -9.00
CA GLU A 257 11.73 18.17 -9.49
C GLU A 257 11.85 19.51 -8.81
N LEU A 258 10.75 20.28 -8.77
CA LEU A 258 10.74 21.59 -8.13
C LEU A 258 11.05 21.48 -6.64
N TRP A 259 10.35 20.59 -5.92
CA TRP A 259 10.51 20.45 -4.48
C TRP A 259 11.95 20.02 -4.14
N GLY A 260 12.48 19.03 -4.86
CA GLY A 260 13.83 18.53 -4.61
C GLY A 260 14.92 19.54 -4.95
N ARG A 261 14.69 20.41 -5.93
CA ARG A 261 15.64 21.46 -6.26
C ARG A 261 15.65 22.56 -5.20
N LEU A 262 14.46 22.93 -4.70
CA LEU A 262 14.35 24.00 -3.69
C LEU A 262 14.83 23.51 -2.31
N PHE A 263 14.59 22.24 -1.99
CA PHE A 263 14.90 21.68 -0.68
C PHE A 263 15.59 20.32 -0.86
N PRO A 264 16.89 20.31 -1.12
CA PRO A 264 17.62 19.06 -1.39
C PRO A 264 17.97 18.32 -0.09
N PHE A 265 16.95 17.93 0.68
CA PHE A 265 17.11 17.31 1.99
C PHE A 265 18.00 16.06 1.97
N PRO A 266 17.90 15.17 0.95
CA PRO A 266 18.76 13.98 0.97
C PRO A 266 20.26 14.31 0.97
N GLN A 267 20.65 15.38 0.26
CA GLN A 267 22.05 15.79 0.16
C GLN A 267 22.52 16.54 1.40
N GLN A 268 21.59 17.01 2.24
CA GLN A 268 21.91 17.79 3.43
C GLN A 268 21.80 16.99 4.72
N ARG A 269 21.60 15.67 4.60
CA ARG A 269 21.55 14.78 5.76
C ARG A 269 22.91 14.71 6.44
N GLU A 270 22.88 14.43 7.74
CA GLU A 270 24.10 14.28 8.57
C GLU A 270 24.15 12.85 9.13
N PRO A 271 24.35 11.83 8.27
CA PRO A 271 24.23 10.43 8.72
C PRO A 271 25.14 10.08 9.89
N GLU A 272 26.29 10.77 9.99
CA GLU A 272 27.26 10.53 11.06
C GLU A 272 26.70 10.87 12.45
N THR A 273 25.58 11.61 12.50
CA THR A 273 24.96 11.98 13.79
C THR A 273 23.79 11.08 14.15
N TYR A 274 23.42 10.10 13.29
CA TYR A 274 22.18 9.34 13.44
C TYR A 274 22.37 7.98 14.12
N HIS A 275 23.47 7.79 14.85
CA HIS A 275 23.81 6.50 15.47
C HIS A 275 22.70 5.97 16.39
N GLU A 276 21.97 6.88 17.06
CA GLU A 276 20.90 6.47 17.98
C GLU A 276 19.78 5.70 17.25
N LEU A 277 19.59 5.97 15.95
CA LEU A 277 18.52 5.31 15.21
C LEU A 277 18.79 3.81 14.99
N VAL A 278 20.06 3.39 15.09
CA VAL A 278 20.42 1.99 14.80
C VAL A 278 20.83 1.21 16.05
N LYS A 279 20.68 1.81 17.23
CA LYS A 279 20.95 1.10 18.49
C LYS A 279 19.74 0.23 18.86
N SER A 280 19.98 -0.99 19.26
CA SER A 280 18.92 -1.81 19.86
C SER A 280 18.59 -1.28 21.24
N ARG A 281 17.32 -1.35 21.64
CA ARG A 281 16.87 -0.99 22.98
C ARG A 281 17.12 -2.14 23.95
#